data_f9c501bdffb665e501e190943dd2c988
#
_entry.id   f9c501bdffb665e501e190943dd2c988
#
_cell.length_a   1.000
_cell.length_b   1.000
_cell.length_c   1.000
_cell.angle_alpha   90.00
_cell.angle_beta   90.00
_cell.angle_gamma   90.00
#
_symmetry.space_group_name_H-M   'P 1'
#
loop_
_entity.id
_entity.type
_entity.pdbx_description
1 polymer ?
#
loop_
_entity_poly.entity_id
_entity_poly.type
_entity_poly.pdbx_seq_one_letter_code
_entity_poly.pdbx_strand_id
1 'polypeptide(L)'
;MDDAHIAAAMADPDDTYYPKRRGIDFYHHYKEDLKLFAEMGFTMLRVSIAWTRIFPTGEEAEPNEKGLQFYSNLFAEMHKNGIEPLVTLSHYEMPLALATKYNGWVDRLVIDCFAKFCHACFERYKDQVKYWLTFNEVDSVIRHPFTTAGIIPSRVPEDKMLETCYQALHHQLVASAMVVKDCHETVSYTHLRAHET
;
A
#
# COMPACT_ATOMS: atom_id res chain seq x y z
N MET A 1 1.01 20.10 0.36
CA MET A 1 0.10 19.53 1.39
C MET A 1 0.50 20.10 2.74
N ASP A 2 -0.45 20.60 3.50
CA ASP A 2 -0.30 21.06 4.87
C ASP A 2 -1.50 20.64 5.70
N ASP A 3 -1.49 20.92 7.01
CA ASP A 3 -2.57 20.50 7.92
C ASP A 3 -3.93 21.12 7.56
N ALA A 4 -3.97 22.33 6.99
CA ALA A 4 -5.22 22.96 6.56
C ALA A 4 -5.83 22.26 5.35
N HIS A 5 -5.00 21.87 4.36
CA HIS A 5 -5.45 21.09 3.22
C HIS A 5 -5.97 19.70 3.64
N ILE A 6 -5.29 19.05 4.60
CA ILE A 6 -5.75 17.76 5.14
C ILE A 6 -7.11 17.91 5.82
N ALA A 7 -7.28 18.93 6.67
CA ALA A 7 -8.54 19.20 7.35
C ALA A 7 -9.68 19.50 6.35
N ALA A 8 -9.40 20.31 5.33
CA ALA A 8 -10.36 20.61 4.27
C ALA A 8 -10.78 19.36 3.50
N ALA A 9 -9.80 18.51 3.14
CA ALA A 9 -10.07 17.25 2.46
C ALA A 9 -10.92 16.27 3.30
N MET A 10 -10.67 16.22 4.60
CA MET A 10 -11.45 15.38 5.52
C MET A 10 -12.88 15.89 5.72
N ALA A 11 -13.09 17.19 5.57
CA ALA A 11 -14.41 17.83 5.72
C ALA A 11 -15.23 17.84 4.42
N ASP A 12 -14.64 17.49 3.26
CA ASP A 12 -15.33 17.48 1.96
C ASP A 12 -16.29 16.28 1.85
N PRO A 13 -17.63 16.50 1.84
CA PRO A 13 -18.60 15.43 1.78
C PRO A 13 -18.80 14.84 0.37
N ASP A 14 -18.46 15.60 -0.68
CA ASP A 14 -18.90 15.29 -2.05
C ASP A 14 -17.86 14.60 -2.93
N ASP A 15 -16.62 14.41 -2.47
CA ASP A 15 -15.52 13.83 -3.25
C ASP A 15 -15.20 14.54 -4.57
N THR A 16 -15.74 15.74 -4.79
CA THR A 16 -15.72 16.42 -6.08
C THR A 16 -14.31 16.71 -6.57
N TYR A 17 -13.39 17.00 -5.63
CA TYR A 17 -12.01 17.33 -5.92
C TYR A 17 -11.03 16.18 -5.70
N TYR A 18 -11.52 15.00 -5.27
CA TYR A 18 -10.70 13.86 -4.90
C TYR A 18 -11.12 12.60 -5.68
N PRO A 19 -10.92 12.57 -7.01
CA PRO A 19 -11.40 11.47 -7.85
C PRO A 19 -10.80 10.11 -7.46
N LYS A 20 -9.63 10.08 -6.79
CA LYS A 20 -9.02 8.85 -6.30
C LYS A 20 -9.79 8.17 -5.17
N ARG A 21 -10.71 8.86 -4.50
CA ARG A 21 -11.59 8.25 -3.49
C ARG A 21 -12.53 7.21 -4.08
N ARG A 22 -12.93 7.38 -5.35
CA ARG A 22 -13.71 6.42 -6.12
C ARG A 22 -12.87 5.64 -7.12
N GLY A 23 -12.02 6.34 -7.85
CA GLY A 23 -11.29 5.79 -8.98
C GLY A 23 -12.25 5.19 -10.00
N ILE A 24 -11.95 4.01 -10.49
CA ILE A 24 -12.81 3.21 -11.40
C ILE A 24 -13.81 2.33 -10.64
N ASP A 25 -13.91 2.48 -9.33
CA ASP A 25 -14.77 1.68 -8.45
C ASP A 25 -14.52 0.16 -8.57
N PHE A 26 -13.27 -0.23 -8.74
CA PHE A 26 -12.87 -1.63 -8.87
C PHE A 26 -13.35 -2.50 -7.70
N TYR A 27 -13.50 -1.93 -6.52
CA TYR A 27 -14.01 -2.62 -5.34
C TYR A 27 -15.38 -3.28 -5.59
N HIS A 28 -16.27 -2.61 -6.31
CA HIS A 28 -17.61 -3.13 -6.61
C HIS A 28 -17.67 -3.89 -7.94
N HIS A 29 -16.78 -3.58 -8.90
CA HIS A 29 -16.84 -4.07 -10.28
C HIS A 29 -15.77 -5.12 -10.62
N TYR A 30 -14.87 -5.48 -9.67
CA TYR A 30 -13.73 -6.36 -9.95
C TYR A 30 -14.07 -7.69 -10.63
N LYS A 31 -15.27 -8.26 -10.37
CA LYS A 31 -15.67 -9.54 -10.99
C LYS A 31 -15.93 -9.40 -12.47
N GLU A 32 -16.56 -8.30 -12.87
CA GLU A 32 -16.84 -7.98 -14.26
C GLU A 32 -15.55 -7.58 -14.97
N ASP A 33 -14.75 -6.74 -14.34
CA ASP A 33 -13.47 -6.28 -14.88
C ASP A 33 -12.49 -7.43 -15.09
N LEU A 34 -12.37 -8.36 -14.15
CA LEU A 34 -11.50 -9.54 -14.27
C LEU A 34 -11.93 -10.46 -15.42
N LYS A 35 -13.24 -10.59 -15.64
CA LYS A 35 -13.75 -11.34 -16.79
C LYS A 35 -13.35 -10.69 -18.10
N LEU A 36 -13.46 -9.36 -18.20
CA LEU A 36 -13.01 -8.61 -19.38
C LEU A 36 -11.51 -8.74 -19.59
N PHE A 37 -10.70 -8.67 -18.55
CA PHE A 37 -9.24 -8.90 -18.65
C PHE A 37 -8.92 -10.30 -19.17
N ALA A 38 -9.63 -11.32 -18.71
CA ALA A 38 -9.46 -12.69 -19.21
C ALA A 38 -9.85 -12.81 -20.68
N GLU A 39 -10.96 -12.19 -21.10
CA GLU A 39 -11.39 -12.12 -22.51
C GLU A 39 -10.34 -11.42 -23.40
N MET A 40 -9.63 -10.43 -22.86
CA MET A 40 -8.50 -9.76 -23.52
C MET A 40 -7.22 -10.62 -23.57
N GLY A 41 -7.19 -11.77 -22.90
CA GLY A 41 -6.05 -12.68 -22.88
C GLY A 41 -5.00 -12.38 -21.80
N PHE A 42 -5.30 -11.58 -20.78
CA PHE A 42 -4.39 -11.37 -19.66
C PHE A 42 -4.28 -12.62 -18.80
N THR A 43 -3.03 -13.00 -18.50
CA THR A 43 -2.71 -14.14 -17.64
C THR A 43 -2.15 -13.72 -16.29
N MET A 44 -1.84 -12.45 -16.11
CA MET A 44 -1.38 -11.84 -14.87
C MET A 44 -1.93 -10.42 -14.76
N LEU A 45 -2.31 -10.03 -13.55
CA LEU A 45 -2.74 -8.67 -13.24
C LEU A 45 -2.05 -8.17 -11.98
N ARG A 46 -1.44 -6.98 -12.08
CA ARG A 46 -0.88 -6.29 -10.93
C ARG A 46 -1.97 -5.49 -10.22
N VAL A 47 -2.11 -5.74 -8.91
CA VAL A 47 -2.98 -4.99 -8.01
C VAL A 47 -2.23 -4.58 -6.75
N SER A 48 -2.72 -3.60 -6.01
CA SER A 48 -2.21 -3.27 -4.68
C SER A 48 -3.23 -3.61 -3.59
N ILE A 49 -2.72 -3.83 -2.38
CA ILE A 49 -3.56 -3.95 -1.19
C ILE A 49 -3.56 -2.60 -0.49
N ALA A 50 -4.74 -1.97 -0.35
CA ALA A 50 -4.87 -0.74 0.41
C ALA A 50 -4.63 -1.03 1.89
N TRP A 51 -3.53 -0.50 2.43
CA TRP A 51 -3.15 -0.68 3.83
C TRP A 51 -4.30 -0.32 4.77
N THR A 52 -4.99 0.78 4.50
CA THR A 52 -6.13 1.27 5.28
C THR A 52 -7.35 0.35 5.30
N ARG A 53 -7.46 -0.61 4.39
CA ARG A 53 -8.52 -1.64 4.46
C ARG A 53 -8.21 -2.70 5.51
N ILE A 54 -6.94 -2.95 5.77
CA ILE A 54 -6.45 -3.97 6.71
C ILE A 54 -6.20 -3.36 8.08
N PHE A 55 -5.51 -2.21 8.13
CA PHE A 55 -5.23 -1.44 9.33
C PHE A 55 -5.58 0.04 9.07
N PRO A 56 -6.82 0.47 9.34
CA PRO A 56 -7.32 1.81 9.01
C PRO A 56 -6.47 2.98 9.52
N THR A 57 -5.89 2.86 10.70
CA THR A 57 -4.97 3.87 11.27
C THR A 57 -3.50 3.46 11.18
N GLY A 58 -3.23 2.17 10.92
CA GLY A 58 -1.90 1.57 10.88
C GLY A 58 -1.43 1.02 12.23
N GLU A 59 -2.10 1.34 13.34
CA GLU A 59 -1.68 0.99 14.70
C GLU A 59 -2.57 -0.06 15.38
N GLU A 60 -3.66 -0.49 14.76
CA GLU A 60 -4.57 -1.49 15.33
C GLU A 60 -3.81 -2.75 15.76
N ALA A 61 -4.27 -3.38 16.86
CA ALA A 61 -3.71 -4.64 17.34
C ALA A 61 -4.00 -5.79 16.37
N GLU A 62 -5.21 -5.81 15.81
CA GLU A 62 -5.70 -6.87 14.92
C GLU A 62 -6.10 -6.29 13.55
N PRO A 63 -5.92 -7.06 12.48
CA PRO A 63 -6.34 -6.64 11.15
C PRO A 63 -7.86 -6.64 10.99
N ASN A 64 -8.38 -5.78 10.13
CA ASN A 64 -9.78 -5.75 9.75
C ASN A 64 -10.13 -6.96 8.87
N GLU A 65 -10.87 -7.92 9.44
CA GLU A 65 -11.25 -9.16 8.75
C GLU A 65 -12.06 -8.90 7.47
N LYS A 66 -12.91 -7.87 7.43
CA LYS A 66 -13.67 -7.52 6.21
C LYS A 66 -12.74 -7.09 5.08
N GLY A 67 -11.68 -6.35 5.41
CA GLY A 67 -10.65 -5.96 4.47
C GLY A 67 -9.88 -7.17 3.94
N LEU A 68 -9.46 -8.06 4.84
CA LEU A 68 -8.78 -9.31 4.47
C LEU A 68 -9.67 -10.19 3.57
N GLN A 69 -10.94 -10.35 3.93
CA GLN A 69 -11.87 -11.17 3.15
C GLN A 69 -12.11 -10.62 1.74
N PHE A 70 -12.15 -9.29 1.58
CA PHE A 70 -12.27 -8.68 0.25
C PHE A 70 -11.15 -9.14 -0.68
N TYR A 71 -9.89 -9.06 -0.25
CA TYR A 71 -8.75 -9.48 -1.08
C TYR A 71 -8.70 -11.00 -1.27
N SER A 72 -9.10 -11.81 -0.27
CA SER A 72 -9.26 -13.26 -0.48
C SER A 72 -10.24 -13.56 -1.62
N ASN A 73 -11.36 -12.85 -1.67
CA ASN A 73 -12.36 -13.00 -2.73
C ASN A 73 -11.83 -12.50 -4.09
N LEU A 74 -11.10 -11.40 -4.09
CA LEU A 74 -10.48 -10.85 -5.31
C LEU A 74 -9.50 -11.85 -5.92
N PHE A 75 -8.58 -12.40 -5.12
CA PHE A 75 -7.58 -13.35 -5.61
C PHE A 75 -8.23 -14.67 -6.06
N ALA A 76 -9.24 -15.14 -5.37
CA ALA A 76 -10.02 -16.30 -5.81
C ALA A 76 -10.70 -16.06 -7.17
N GLU A 77 -11.28 -14.87 -7.39
CA GLU A 77 -11.89 -14.52 -8.68
C GLU A 77 -10.84 -14.36 -9.79
N MET A 78 -9.63 -13.82 -9.47
CA MET A 78 -8.52 -13.78 -10.43
C MET A 78 -8.13 -15.19 -10.89
N HIS A 79 -7.90 -16.12 -9.98
CA HIS A 79 -7.58 -17.52 -10.31
C HIS A 79 -8.68 -18.21 -11.10
N LYS A 80 -9.94 -17.99 -10.76
CA LYS A 80 -11.10 -18.54 -11.49
C LYS A 80 -11.10 -18.09 -12.96
N ASN A 81 -10.58 -16.88 -13.24
CA ASN A 81 -10.46 -16.34 -14.60
C ASN A 81 -9.07 -16.61 -15.24
N GLY A 82 -8.25 -17.48 -14.65
CA GLY A 82 -6.92 -17.81 -15.16
C GLY A 82 -5.88 -16.69 -15.06
N ILE A 83 -6.10 -15.72 -14.16
CA ILE A 83 -5.23 -14.56 -13.95
C ILE A 83 -4.43 -14.76 -12.67
N GLU A 84 -3.10 -14.74 -12.77
CA GLU A 84 -2.20 -14.79 -11.61
C GLU A 84 -2.07 -13.41 -10.96
N PRO A 85 -2.24 -13.27 -9.64
CA PRO A 85 -2.01 -12.02 -8.94
C PRO A 85 -0.52 -11.66 -8.85
N LEU A 86 -0.18 -10.41 -9.19
CA LEU A 86 1.06 -9.74 -8.81
C LEU A 86 0.71 -8.62 -7.84
N VAL A 87 1.06 -8.77 -6.56
CA VAL A 87 0.57 -7.90 -5.49
C VAL A 87 1.63 -6.91 -5.05
N THR A 88 1.29 -5.63 -5.10
CA THR A 88 2.09 -4.55 -4.50
C THR A 88 1.54 -4.24 -3.12
N LEU A 89 2.37 -4.35 -2.08
CA LEU A 89 1.97 -4.11 -0.68
C LEU A 89 1.75 -2.62 -0.41
N SER A 90 2.59 -1.73 -0.93
CA SER A 90 2.42 -0.29 -0.79
C SER A 90 2.50 0.41 -2.14
N HIS A 91 1.39 1.02 -2.55
CA HIS A 91 1.28 1.82 -3.77
C HIS A 91 0.73 3.21 -3.44
N TYR A 92 1.46 3.93 -2.57
CA TYR A 92 1.18 5.30 -2.06
C TYR A 92 0.03 5.42 -1.04
N GLU A 93 -0.68 4.35 -0.73
CA GLU A 93 -1.79 4.38 0.23
C GLU A 93 -1.30 4.04 1.64
N MET A 94 -0.71 4.98 2.35
CA MET A 94 -0.49 4.80 3.78
C MET A 94 -1.65 5.36 4.60
N PRO A 95 -1.93 4.83 5.80
CA PRO A 95 -2.91 5.41 6.69
C PRO A 95 -2.61 6.87 7.02
N LEU A 96 -3.60 7.75 6.81
CA LEU A 96 -3.46 9.18 7.08
C LEU A 96 -3.07 9.46 8.55
N ALA A 97 -3.52 8.62 9.48
CA ALA A 97 -3.14 8.72 10.88
C ALA A 97 -1.62 8.64 11.09
N LEU A 98 -0.93 7.76 10.35
CA LEU A 98 0.54 7.68 10.42
C LEU A 98 1.22 8.93 9.84
N ALA A 99 0.66 9.52 8.78
CA ALA A 99 1.15 10.78 8.25
C ALA A 99 0.95 11.93 9.22
N THR A 100 -0.24 12.07 9.81
CA THR A 100 -0.56 13.18 10.71
C THR A 100 0.11 13.06 12.07
N LYS A 101 0.29 11.85 12.60
CA LYS A 101 0.87 11.62 13.92
C LYS A 101 2.40 11.57 13.90
N TYR A 102 2.98 10.96 12.87
CA TYR A 102 4.41 10.63 12.80
C TYR A 102 5.16 11.32 11.64
N ASN A 103 4.47 12.14 10.86
CA ASN A 103 4.98 12.67 9.60
C ASN A 103 5.39 11.56 8.61
N GLY A 104 4.62 10.48 8.60
CA GLY A 104 4.79 9.35 7.69
C GLY A 104 6.11 8.59 7.93
N TRP A 105 6.77 8.22 6.85
CA TRP A 105 8.02 7.43 6.88
C TRP A 105 9.23 8.14 7.49
N VAL A 106 9.07 9.38 7.97
CA VAL A 106 10.12 10.07 8.74
C VAL A 106 10.34 9.39 10.08
N ASP A 107 9.27 8.89 10.69
CA ASP A 107 9.37 8.16 11.95
C ASP A 107 9.65 6.67 11.72
N ARG A 108 10.62 6.15 12.46
CA ARG A 108 11.03 4.74 12.38
C ARG A 108 9.93 3.76 12.79
N LEU A 109 8.99 4.17 13.63
CA LEU A 109 7.86 3.33 14.07
C LEU A 109 7.01 2.84 12.89
N VAL A 110 6.96 3.61 11.81
CA VAL A 110 6.19 3.24 10.60
C VAL A 110 6.74 1.97 9.95
N ILE A 111 8.03 1.63 10.15
CA ILE A 111 8.62 0.35 9.72
C ILE A 111 7.87 -0.82 10.37
N ASP A 112 7.66 -0.77 11.69
CA ASP A 112 7.01 -1.85 12.43
C ASP A 112 5.51 -1.95 12.08
N CYS A 113 4.86 -0.79 11.88
CA CYS A 113 3.47 -0.75 11.41
C CYS A 113 3.31 -1.40 10.02
N PHE A 114 4.24 -1.11 9.10
CA PHE A 114 4.24 -1.70 7.77
C PHE A 114 4.56 -3.20 7.81
N ALA A 115 5.54 -3.62 8.59
CA ALA A 115 5.88 -5.04 8.75
C ALA A 115 4.69 -5.84 9.29
N LYS A 116 3.97 -5.32 10.28
CA LYS A 116 2.74 -5.92 10.81
C LYS A 116 1.67 -6.08 9.73
N PHE A 117 1.44 -5.04 8.92
CA PHE A 117 0.49 -5.09 7.81
C PHE A 117 0.89 -6.16 6.78
N CYS A 118 2.15 -6.20 6.37
CA CYS A 118 2.66 -7.16 5.41
C CYS A 118 2.55 -8.60 5.93
N HIS A 119 2.93 -8.83 7.18
CA HIS A 119 2.81 -10.15 7.81
C HIS A 119 1.37 -10.66 7.80
N ALA A 120 0.40 -9.82 8.16
CA ALA A 120 -1.02 -10.18 8.09
C ALA A 120 -1.46 -10.55 6.66
N CYS A 121 -0.94 -9.84 5.64
CA CYS A 121 -1.21 -10.15 4.24
C CYS A 121 -0.57 -11.48 3.84
N PHE A 122 0.68 -11.76 4.22
CA PHE A 122 1.37 -13.00 3.91
C PHE A 122 0.65 -14.19 4.53
N GLU A 123 0.38 -14.14 5.83
CA GLU A 123 -0.35 -15.22 6.51
C GLU A 123 -1.71 -15.51 5.87
N ARG A 124 -2.43 -14.48 5.47
CA ARG A 124 -3.76 -14.62 4.89
C ARG A 124 -3.74 -15.15 3.47
N TYR A 125 -2.77 -14.72 2.63
CA TYR A 125 -2.80 -14.96 1.18
C TYR A 125 -1.70 -15.87 0.66
N LYS A 126 -0.90 -16.50 1.52
CA LYS A 126 0.22 -17.37 1.16
C LYS A 126 -0.13 -18.49 0.16
N ASP A 127 -1.36 -18.97 0.18
CA ASP A 127 -1.84 -19.99 -0.75
C ASP A 127 -2.50 -19.41 -2.01
N GLN A 128 -2.67 -18.10 -2.08
CA GLN A 128 -3.36 -17.41 -3.18
C GLN A 128 -2.44 -16.50 -4.00
N VAL A 129 -1.33 -16.04 -3.45
CA VAL A 129 -0.44 -15.06 -4.09
C VAL A 129 0.99 -15.56 -4.08
N LYS A 130 1.60 -15.67 -5.27
CA LYS A 130 2.98 -16.11 -5.45
C LYS A 130 3.96 -14.93 -5.64
N TYR A 131 3.47 -13.82 -6.20
CA TYR A 131 4.33 -12.71 -6.63
C TYR A 131 3.99 -11.45 -5.84
N TRP A 132 5.01 -10.94 -5.13
CA TRP A 132 4.87 -9.78 -4.27
C TRP A 132 5.87 -8.68 -4.66
N LEU A 133 5.44 -7.43 -4.52
CA LEU A 133 6.27 -6.24 -4.58
C LEU A 133 6.08 -5.46 -3.29
N THR A 134 7.15 -4.98 -2.69
CA THR A 134 7.05 -4.26 -1.41
C THR A 134 6.49 -2.86 -1.58
N PHE A 135 7.06 -2.09 -2.51
CA PHE A 135 6.69 -0.70 -2.77
C PHE A 135 6.56 -0.43 -4.26
N ASN A 136 5.89 0.67 -4.58
CA ASN A 136 5.92 1.27 -5.90
C ASN A 136 6.72 2.57 -5.84
N GLU A 137 7.68 2.75 -6.77
CA GLU A 137 8.43 4.01 -7.00
C GLU A 137 8.89 4.73 -5.73
N VAL A 138 9.62 4.07 -4.85
CA VAL A 138 10.10 4.67 -3.58
C VAL A 138 10.98 5.90 -3.81
N ASP A 139 11.68 5.99 -4.94
CA ASP A 139 12.51 7.12 -5.35
C ASP A 139 11.69 8.41 -5.56
N SER A 140 10.39 8.29 -5.83
CA SER A 140 9.50 9.43 -6.04
C SER A 140 9.27 10.29 -4.79
N VAL A 141 9.75 9.86 -3.62
CA VAL A 141 9.65 10.62 -2.35
C VAL A 141 10.22 12.03 -2.45
N ILE A 142 11.28 12.23 -3.24
CA ILE A 142 11.91 13.53 -3.41
C ILE A 142 11.00 14.49 -4.21
N ARG A 143 10.23 13.96 -5.16
CA ARG A 143 9.31 14.74 -5.99
C ARG A 143 7.94 14.91 -5.36
N HIS A 144 7.49 13.88 -4.63
CA HIS A 144 6.13 13.77 -4.08
C HIS A 144 6.16 13.30 -2.62
N PRO A 145 6.75 14.08 -1.68
CA PRO A 145 7.02 13.63 -0.31
C PRO A 145 5.76 13.18 0.45
N PHE A 146 4.63 13.87 0.28
CA PHE A 146 3.39 13.47 0.93
C PHE A 146 2.80 12.21 0.31
N THR A 147 2.66 12.15 -1.01
CA THR A 147 2.04 11.02 -1.69
C THR A 147 2.83 9.73 -1.51
N THR A 148 4.17 9.80 -1.60
CA THR A 148 5.03 8.61 -1.54
C THR A 148 5.36 8.18 -0.12
N ALA A 149 5.55 9.14 0.79
CA ALA A 149 6.07 8.85 2.13
C ALA A 149 5.24 9.43 3.29
N GLY A 150 4.09 10.05 3.01
CA GLY A 150 3.25 10.66 4.04
C GLY A 150 3.89 11.87 4.74
N ILE A 151 4.96 12.44 4.17
CA ILE A 151 5.63 13.62 4.72
C ILE A 151 4.73 14.83 4.49
N ILE A 152 4.39 15.54 5.56
CA ILE A 152 3.65 16.80 5.51
C ILE A 152 4.69 17.93 5.39
N PRO A 153 4.88 18.56 4.21
CA PRO A 153 5.98 19.47 3.96
C PRO A 153 6.02 20.67 4.90
N SER A 154 4.85 21.18 5.31
CA SER A 154 4.77 22.32 6.25
C SER A 154 5.34 22.02 7.64
N ARG A 155 5.58 20.77 7.96
CA ARG A 155 6.18 20.33 9.25
C ARG A 155 7.69 20.16 9.18
N VAL A 156 8.29 20.37 8.02
CA VAL A 156 9.73 20.18 7.79
C VAL A 156 10.35 21.51 7.40
N PRO A 157 11.45 21.96 8.05
CA PRO A 157 12.20 23.13 7.60
C PRO A 157 12.66 22.97 6.15
N GLU A 158 12.59 24.03 5.36
CA GLU A 158 12.90 23.98 3.92
C GLU A 158 14.32 23.46 3.64
N ASP A 159 15.29 23.90 4.43
CA ASP A 159 16.70 23.46 4.35
C ASP A 159 16.90 22.00 4.78
N LYS A 160 15.91 21.36 5.41
CA LYS A 160 15.93 19.95 5.86
C LYS A 160 15.08 19.03 5.00
N MET A 161 14.34 19.54 4.03
CA MET A 161 13.41 18.72 3.25
C MET A 161 14.10 17.57 2.54
N LEU A 162 15.21 17.81 1.89
CA LEU A 162 15.94 16.75 1.16
C LEU A 162 16.48 15.68 2.10
N GLU A 163 17.08 16.08 3.23
CA GLU A 163 17.54 15.16 4.27
C GLU A 163 16.39 14.30 4.81
N THR A 164 15.23 14.92 5.07
CA THR A 164 14.02 14.24 5.54
C THR A 164 13.49 13.24 4.51
N CYS A 165 13.49 13.58 3.24
CA CYS A 165 13.09 12.67 2.17
C CYS A 165 14.02 11.46 2.08
N TYR A 166 15.32 11.64 2.19
CA TYR A 166 16.29 10.54 2.19
C TYR A 166 16.17 9.67 3.45
N GLN A 167 15.87 10.27 4.60
CA GLN A 167 15.61 9.50 5.82
C GLN A 167 14.36 8.62 5.67
N ALA A 168 13.27 9.17 5.12
CA ALA A 168 12.05 8.42 4.84
C ALA A 168 12.29 7.29 3.83
N LEU A 169 13.03 7.57 2.75
CA LEU A 169 13.43 6.56 1.77
C LEU A 169 14.25 5.43 2.44
N HIS A 170 15.21 5.79 3.30
CA HIS A 170 15.98 4.80 4.06
C HIS A 170 15.07 3.90 4.91
N HIS A 171 14.07 4.46 5.60
CA HIS A 171 13.13 3.67 6.38
C HIS A 171 12.27 2.75 5.50
N GLN A 172 11.82 3.20 4.33
CA GLN A 172 11.12 2.34 3.37
C GLN A 172 12.00 1.19 2.89
N LEU A 173 13.28 1.42 2.59
CA LEU A 173 14.22 0.36 2.19
C LEU A 173 14.49 -0.63 3.32
N VAL A 174 14.63 -0.16 4.57
CA VAL A 174 14.76 -1.04 5.75
C VAL A 174 13.49 -1.88 5.92
N ALA A 175 12.31 -1.26 5.84
CA ALA A 175 11.03 -1.96 5.90
C ALA A 175 10.91 -3.01 4.79
N SER A 176 11.31 -2.67 3.56
CA SER A 176 11.33 -3.60 2.44
C SER A 176 12.20 -4.82 2.74
N ALA A 177 13.41 -4.63 3.24
CA ALA A 177 14.31 -5.74 3.58
C ALA A 177 13.74 -6.65 4.69
N MET A 178 13.13 -6.06 5.72
CA MET A 178 12.47 -6.82 6.80
C MET A 178 11.30 -7.64 6.27
N VAL A 179 10.46 -7.04 5.44
CA VAL A 179 9.28 -7.68 4.86
C VAL A 179 9.66 -8.77 3.85
N VAL A 180 10.73 -8.59 3.08
CA VAL A 180 11.28 -9.64 2.19
C VAL A 180 11.68 -10.86 3.01
N LYS A 181 12.38 -10.67 4.11
CA LYS A 181 12.77 -11.77 5.00
C LYS A 181 11.55 -12.49 5.57
N ASP A 182 10.57 -11.75 6.12
CA ASP A 182 9.33 -12.31 6.67
C ASP A 182 8.55 -13.11 5.60
N CYS A 183 8.46 -12.58 4.38
CA CYS A 183 7.79 -13.28 3.30
C CYS A 183 8.44 -14.63 2.97
N HIS A 184 9.77 -14.69 2.90
CA HIS A 184 10.48 -15.94 2.66
C HIS A 184 10.33 -16.96 3.79
N GLU A 185 10.11 -16.50 5.02
CA GLU A 185 9.86 -17.37 6.18
C GLU A 185 8.41 -17.85 6.22
N THR A 186 7.45 -17.01 5.81
CA THR A 186 6.00 -17.26 5.92
C THR A 186 5.44 -17.98 4.68
N VAL A 187 5.97 -17.69 3.48
CA VAL A 187 5.43 -18.15 2.20
C VAL A 187 6.44 -19.02 1.48
N SER A 188 6.24 -20.32 1.52
CA SER A 188 7.22 -21.35 1.09
C SER A 188 7.59 -21.35 -0.40
N TYR A 189 6.89 -20.61 -1.28
CA TYR A 189 7.04 -20.68 -2.74
C TYR A 189 7.04 -19.32 -3.43
N THR A 190 7.42 -18.23 -2.72
CA THR A 190 7.33 -16.88 -3.28
C THR A 190 8.59 -16.39 -3.96
N HIS A 191 8.39 -15.71 -5.10
CA HIS A 191 9.35 -14.78 -5.66
C HIS A 191 9.01 -13.36 -5.20
N LEU A 192 9.46 -13.00 -4.01
CA LEU A 192 9.40 -11.62 -3.57
C LEU A 192 10.61 -10.87 -4.16
N ARG A 193 10.35 -9.84 -4.92
CA ARG A 193 11.39 -8.89 -5.35
C ARG A 193 11.23 -7.58 -4.58
N ALA A 194 12.34 -7.12 -4.01
CA ALA A 194 12.47 -5.72 -3.69
C ALA A 194 12.37 -4.95 -5.02
N HIS A 195 11.76 -3.78 -4.99
CA HIS A 195 11.50 -2.95 -6.14
C HIS A 195 12.69 -2.90 -7.11
N GLU A 196 12.46 -3.29 -8.35
CA GLU A 196 13.37 -2.97 -9.46
C GLU A 196 13.01 -1.54 -9.91
N THR A 197 13.95 -0.63 -9.75
CA THR A 197 13.88 0.74 -10.30
C THR A 197 13.99 0.72 -11.83
#